data_20d10aed5e4b2a1ed16622ba3cf08aeb
#
_entry.id   20d10aed5e4b2a1ed16622ba3cf08aeb
#
_cell.length_a   1.000
_cell.length_b   1.000
_cell.length_c   1.000
_cell.angle_alpha   90.00
_cell.angle_beta   90.00
_cell.angle_gamma   90.00
#
_symmetry.space_group_name_H-M   'P 1'
#
loop_
_entity.id
_entity.type
_entity.pdbx_description
1 polymer ?
#
loop_
_entity_poly.entity_id
_entity_poly.type
_entity_poly.pdbx_seq_one_letter_code
_entity_poly.pdbx_strand_id
1 'polypeptide(L)'
;LWKAPKGHVKDGRRLAAMGTATTGSSEALMLGLLSAKRRWQNKRKEQGKDIHHPGPNLVFGANVQVCVEKFARYWDVEERPVPVDESTHYCLDPKRAMDYVDENTIAVVVILGSTYTGHYEPVEEMALELDEYQKKTGHDVPIHVDGASGAMVAPFATPGHKWSFDVPRVASINT
;
A
#
# COMPACT_ATOMS: atom_id res chain seq x y z
N LEU A 1 -8.74 -16.36 -3.48
CA LEU A 1 -9.67 -15.39 -2.97
C LEU A 1 -9.29 -13.97 -3.43
N TRP A 2 -8.03 -13.55 -3.25
CA TRP A 2 -7.54 -12.21 -3.55
C TRP A 2 -6.83 -12.10 -4.90
N LYS A 3 -7.06 -13.03 -5.81
CA LYS A 3 -6.54 -13.04 -7.18
C LYS A 3 -5.00 -12.87 -7.27
N ALA A 4 -4.27 -13.42 -6.29
CA ALA A 4 -2.82 -13.35 -6.25
C ALA A 4 -2.19 -13.80 -7.57
N PRO A 5 -1.12 -13.14 -8.04
CA PRO A 5 -0.48 -13.47 -9.31
C PRO A 5 -0.09 -14.95 -9.38
N LYS A 6 -0.35 -15.58 -10.52
CA LYS A 6 0.16 -16.93 -10.77
C LYS A 6 1.68 -16.87 -10.84
N GLY A 7 2.35 -17.80 -10.15
CA GLY A 7 3.80 -17.84 -10.14
C GLY A 7 4.40 -17.97 -11.55
N HIS A 8 5.56 -17.37 -11.73
CA HIS A 8 6.40 -17.53 -12.93
C HIS A 8 7.71 -18.24 -12.55
N VAL A 9 8.39 -18.81 -13.53
CA VAL A 9 9.67 -19.48 -13.32
C VAL A 9 10.80 -18.50 -13.64
N LYS A 10 11.67 -18.26 -12.66
CA LYS A 10 12.91 -17.51 -12.85
C LYS A 10 14.06 -18.36 -12.30
N ASP A 11 15.11 -18.52 -13.10
CA ASP A 11 16.31 -19.31 -12.76
C ASP A 11 15.99 -20.73 -12.25
N GLY A 12 15.01 -21.39 -12.91
CA GLY A 12 14.55 -22.73 -12.54
C GLY A 12 13.70 -22.80 -11.26
N ARG A 13 13.46 -21.67 -10.60
CA ARG A 13 12.60 -21.60 -9.39
C ARG A 13 11.25 -21.00 -9.73
N ARG A 14 10.21 -21.64 -9.21
CA ARG A 14 8.85 -21.10 -9.33
C ARG A 14 8.68 -19.95 -8.31
N LEU A 15 8.55 -18.72 -8.81
CA LEU A 15 8.19 -17.56 -8.01
C LEU A 15 6.67 -17.45 -8.02
N ALA A 16 6.05 -17.60 -6.86
CA ALA A 16 4.61 -17.40 -6.66
C ALA A 16 4.39 -16.18 -5.75
N ALA A 17 3.13 -15.75 -5.65
CA ALA A 17 2.76 -14.84 -4.58
C ALA A 17 3.16 -15.45 -3.24
N MET A 18 3.84 -14.66 -2.41
CA MET A 18 4.35 -15.09 -1.12
C MET A 18 3.48 -14.48 -0.02
N GLY A 19 3.33 -15.20 1.05
CA GLY A 19 2.62 -14.72 2.23
C GLY A 19 3.07 -15.49 3.45
N THR A 20 2.70 -15.00 4.63
CA THR A 20 2.97 -15.64 5.90
C THR A 20 1.81 -15.43 6.87
N ALA A 21 1.62 -16.37 7.77
CA ALA A 21 0.78 -16.16 8.94
C ALA A 21 1.55 -15.31 9.96
N THR A 22 0.84 -14.46 10.68
CA THR A 22 1.37 -13.53 11.66
C THR A 22 0.57 -13.58 12.95
N THR A 23 1.07 -12.94 14.00
CA THR A 23 0.36 -12.86 15.29
C THR A 23 -0.86 -11.95 15.26
N GLY A 24 -0.98 -11.12 14.21
CA GLY A 24 -2.11 -10.20 14.00
C GLY A 24 -1.86 -9.27 12.84
N SER A 25 -2.89 -8.51 12.45
CA SER A 25 -2.85 -7.61 11.29
C SER A 25 -1.76 -6.54 11.41
N SER A 26 -1.44 -6.08 12.63
CA SER A 26 -0.35 -5.11 12.83
C SER A 26 1.01 -5.65 12.35
N GLU A 27 1.36 -6.88 12.71
CA GLU A 27 2.58 -7.53 12.23
C GLU A 27 2.52 -7.76 10.72
N ALA A 28 1.38 -8.22 10.21
CA ALA A 28 1.18 -8.44 8.78
C ALA A 28 1.40 -7.16 7.95
N LEU A 29 0.79 -6.05 8.38
CA LEU A 29 0.98 -4.74 7.78
C LEU A 29 2.45 -4.31 7.81
N MET A 30 3.10 -4.44 8.96
CA MET A 30 4.51 -4.08 9.14
C MET A 30 5.42 -4.86 8.20
N LEU A 31 5.19 -6.16 8.00
CA LEU A 31 5.97 -6.98 7.06
C LEU A 31 5.74 -6.57 5.61
N GLY A 32 4.49 -6.28 5.22
CA GLY A 32 4.17 -5.76 3.90
C GLY A 32 4.87 -4.44 3.59
N LEU A 33 4.80 -3.49 4.52
CA LEU A 33 5.44 -2.18 4.38
C LEU A 33 6.97 -2.26 4.47
N LEU A 34 7.52 -3.17 5.28
CA LEU A 34 8.97 -3.42 5.31
C LEU A 34 9.46 -3.96 3.96
N SER A 35 8.69 -4.82 3.31
CA SER A 35 8.99 -5.27 1.95
C SER A 35 9.02 -4.10 0.97
N ALA A 36 8.06 -3.18 1.05
CA ALA A 36 8.03 -1.97 0.21
C ALA A 36 9.27 -1.08 0.47
N LYS A 37 9.64 -0.84 1.74
CA LYS A 37 10.86 -0.10 2.09
C LYS A 37 12.11 -0.77 1.51
N ARG A 38 12.24 -2.09 1.60
CA ARG A 38 13.39 -2.82 1.05
C ARG A 38 13.46 -2.73 -0.48
N ARG A 39 12.32 -2.80 -1.18
CA ARG A 39 12.27 -2.58 -2.63
C ARG A 39 12.77 -1.19 -3.00
N TRP A 40 12.32 -0.14 -2.30
CA TRP A 40 12.77 1.23 -2.50
C TRP A 40 14.30 1.35 -2.25
N GLN A 41 14.81 0.79 -1.15
CA GLN A 41 16.24 0.79 -0.85
C GLN A 41 17.07 0.10 -1.94
N ASN A 42 16.62 -1.05 -2.44
CA ASN A 42 17.32 -1.79 -3.50
C ASN A 42 17.34 -0.98 -4.80
N LYS A 43 16.21 -0.38 -5.20
CA LYS A 43 16.13 0.48 -6.38
C LYS A 43 17.10 1.67 -6.28
N ARG A 44 17.19 2.31 -5.11
CA ARG A 44 18.14 3.42 -4.90
C ARG A 44 19.59 2.95 -4.97
N LYS A 45 19.93 1.79 -4.39
CA LYS A 45 21.27 1.18 -4.52
C LYS A 45 21.64 0.90 -5.97
N GLU A 46 20.74 0.36 -6.75
CA GLU A 46 20.94 0.11 -8.19
C GLU A 46 21.18 1.41 -8.97
N GLN A 47 20.62 2.52 -8.51
CA GLN A 47 20.83 3.86 -9.07
C GLN A 47 22.07 4.58 -8.49
N GLY A 48 22.81 3.97 -7.57
CA GLY A 48 23.95 4.61 -6.88
C GLY A 48 23.54 5.74 -5.93
N LYS A 49 22.26 5.81 -5.52
CA LYS A 49 21.73 6.83 -4.60
C LYS A 49 21.87 6.39 -3.13
N ASP A 50 21.99 7.37 -2.24
CA ASP A 50 21.94 7.14 -0.80
C ASP A 50 20.58 6.55 -0.40
N ILE A 51 20.58 5.55 0.47
CA ILE A 51 19.38 4.87 0.99
C ILE A 51 18.89 5.44 2.33
N HIS A 52 19.58 6.43 2.87
CA HIS A 52 19.26 7.08 4.14
C HIS A 52 18.85 8.55 3.94
N HIS A 53 19.39 9.21 2.91
CA HIS A 53 19.13 10.63 2.65
C HIS A 53 18.83 10.89 1.16
N PRO A 54 17.69 11.56 0.83
CA PRO A 54 16.54 11.72 1.71
C PRO A 54 15.96 10.36 2.11
N GLY A 55 15.33 10.27 3.29
CA GLY A 55 14.71 9.04 3.78
C GLY A 55 13.44 8.66 3.00
N PRO A 56 12.93 7.44 3.21
CA PRO A 56 11.66 7.02 2.64
C PRO A 56 10.48 7.68 3.35
N ASN A 57 9.36 7.82 2.64
CA ASN A 57 8.09 8.25 3.22
C ASN A 57 6.94 7.28 2.88
N LEU A 58 5.87 7.37 3.66
CA LEU A 58 4.66 6.56 3.53
C LEU A 58 3.44 7.48 3.53
N VAL A 59 2.59 7.35 2.49
CA VAL A 59 1.36 8.14 2.34
C VAL A 59 0.16 7.30 2.77
N PHE A 60 -0.74 7.88 3.57
CA PHE A 60 -1.92 7.22 4.09
C PHE A 60 -2.98 8.23 4.56
N GLY A 61 -4.24 7.82 4.61
CA GLY A 61 -5.31 8.65 5.18
C GLY A 61 -5.15 8.80 6.69
N ALA A 62 -5.50 9.97 7.23
CA ALA A 62 -5.42 10.23 8.68
C ALA A 62 -6.33 9.32 9.54
N ASN A 63 -7.16 8.50 8.90
CA ASN A 63 -8.04 7.49 9.50
C ASN A 63 -7.39 6.11 9.69
N VAL A 64 -6.09 5.96 9.47
CA VAL A 64 -5.39 4.68 9.64
C VAL A 64 -5.36 4.17 11.09
N GLN A 65 -5.13 2.89 11.23
CA GLN A 65 -4.82 2.30 12.53
C GLN A 65 -3.40 2.67 12.97
N VAL A 66 -3.20 2.79 14.27
CA VAL A 66 -1.92 3.16 14.89
C VAL A 66 -0.72 2.29 14.47
N CYS A 67 -0.97 1.08 13.96
CA CYS A 67 0.09 0.20 13.45
C CYS A 67 0.84 0.79 12.25
N VAL A 68 0.19 1.64 11.43
CA VAL A 68 0.83 2.34 10.31
C VAL A 68 1.83 3.37 10.83
N GLU A 69 1.43 4.18 11.81
CA GLU A 69 2.31 5.15 12.47
C GLU A 69 3.45 4.45 13.22
N LYS A 70 3.15 3.34 13.92
CA LYS A 70 4.19 2.53 14.57
C LYS A 70 5.21 1.99 13.58
N PHE A 71 4.76 1.51 12.43
CA PHE A 71 5.68 1.10 11.36
C PHE A 71 6.60 2.24 10.97
N ALA A 72 6.05 3.41 10.69
CA ALA A 72 6.82 4.57 10.27
C ALA A 72 7.89 4.93 11.30
N ARG A 73 7.53 5.00 12.57
CA ARG A 73 8.46 5.31 13.68
C ARG A 73 9.52 4.23 13.92
N TYR A 74 9.14 2.94 13.84
CA TYR A 74 10.09 1.84 14.13
C TYR A 74 11.12 1.66 13.04
N TRP A 75 10.82 2.06 11.82
CA TRP A 75 11.70 1.88 10.67
C TRP A 75 12.16 3.18 10.00
N ASP A 76 12.12 4.31 10.71
CA ASP A 76 12.60 5.61 10.21
C ASP A 76 12.00 5.93 8.81
N VAL A 77 10.69 5.92 8.73
CA VAL A 77 9.90 6.30 7.55
C VAL A 77 9.12 7.57 7.88
N GLU A 78 9.21 8.58 7.03
CA GLU A 78 8.44 9.81 7.19
C GLU A 78 6.94 9.54 7.04
N GLU A 79 6.15 9.96 8.01
CA GLU A 79 4.70 9.88 7.96
C GLU A 79 4.13 11.02 7.12
N ARG A 80 3.27 10.69 6.15
CA ARG A 80 2.54 11.66 5.33
C ARG A 80 1.03 11.41 5.40
N PRO A 81 0.39 11.80 6.52
CA PRO A 81 -1.05 11.64 6.68
C PRO A 81 -1.81 12.63 5.79
N VAL A 82 -2.68 12.10 4.94
CA VAL A 82 -3.61 12.87 4.12
C VAL A 82 -4.86 13.16 4.93
N PRO A 83 -5.29 14.42 5.07
CA PRO A 83 -6.51 14.75 5.79
C PRO A 83 -7.73 14.06 5.18
N VAL A 84 -8.59 13.52 6.05
CA VAL A 84 -9.89 12.96 5.68
C VAL A 84 -10.99 13.76 6.40
N ASP A 85 -12.11 13.97 5.75
CA ASP A 85 -13.22 14.78 6.26
C ASP A 85 -14.58 14.26 5.74
N GLU A 86 -15.66 14.94 6.09
CA GLU A 86 -17.00 14.56 5.67
C GLU A 86 -17.15 14.55 4.14
N SER A 87 -16.46 15.44 3.42
CA SER A 87 -16.55 15.51 1.95
C SER A 87 -15.91 14.29 1.27
N THR A 88 -14.99 13.61 1.96
CA THR A 88 -14.36 12.37 1.51
C THR A 88 -14.97 11.12 2.16
N HIS A 89 -16.09 11.26 2.86
CA HIS A 89 -16.67 10.20 3.69
C HIS A 89 -15.67 9.59 4.67
N TYR A 90 -14.73 10.40 5.17
CA TYR A 90 -13.63 9.99 6.04
C TYR A 90 -12.76 8.88 5.42
N CYS A 91 -12.64 8.86 4.10
CA CYS A 91 -11.77 7.97 3.33
C CYS A 91 -10.59 8.75 2.74
N LEU A 92 -9.51 8.05 2.43
CA LEU A 92 -8.41 8.60 1.66
C LEU A 92 -8.91 9.03 0.27
N ASP A 93 -8.76 10.31 -0.04
CA ASP A 93 -9.04 10.83 -1.38
C ASP A 93 -7.81 10.65 -2.29
N PRO A 94 -7.94 9.93 -3.42
CA PRO A 94 -6.83 9.67 -4.32
C PRO A 94 -6.15 10.94 -4.86
N LYS A 95 -6.93 11.97 -5.19
CA LYS A 95 -6.38 13.21 -5.74
C LYS A 95 -5.62 14.00 -4.69
N ARG A 96 -6.18 14.13 -3.47
CA ARG A 96 -5.48 14.76 -2.36
C ARG A 96 -4.20 14.01 -1.99
N ALA A 97 -4.20 12.68 -2.07
CA ALA A 97 -3.02 11.88 -1.77
C ALA A 97 -1.84 12.20 -2.68
N MET A 98 -2.09 12.62 -3.93
CA MET A 98 -1.02 12.93 -4.88
C MET A 98 -0.18 14.14 -4.49
N ASP A 99 -0.70 15.05 -3.68
CA ASP A 99 0.07 16.19 -3.13
C ASP A 99 1.12 15.75 -2.09
N TYR A 100 1.01 14.51 -1.59
CA TYR A 100 1.89 13.91 -0.59
C TYR A 100 2.85 12.87 -1.16
N VAL A 101 2.68 12.47 -2.43
CA VAL A 101 3.50 11.46 -3.11
C VAL A 101 4.72 12.11 -3.76
N ASP A 102 5.88 11.50 -3.55
CA ASP A 102 7.11 11.88 -4.25
C ASP A 102 7.98 10.65 -4.63
N GLU A 103 9.20 10.90 -5.11
CA GLU A 103 10.15 9.86 -5.54
C GLU A 103 10.62 8.94 -4.40
N ASN A 104 10.41 9.33 -3.15
CA ASN A 104 10.81 8.61 -1.95
C ASN A 104 9.64 7.89 -1.27
N THR A 105 8.44 8.00 -1.85
CA THR A 105 7.25 7.30 -1.35
C THR A 105 7.40 5.80 -1.59
N ILE A 106 7.42 5.02 -0.50
CA ILE A 106 7.58 3.56 -0.56
C ILE A 106 6.28 2.84 -0.87
N ALA A 107 5.16 3.39 -0.45
CA ALA A 107 3.80 2.90 -0.73
C ALA A 107 2.75 3.96 -0.38
N VAL A 108 1.56 3.80 -0.94
CA VAL A 108 0.32 4.40 -0.42
C VAL A 108 -0.45 3.29 0.29
N VAL A 109 -0.87 3.54 1.55
CA VAL A 109 -1.73 2.62 2.31
C VAL A 109 -3.19 2.97 2.03
N VAL A 110 -3.96 1.98 1.59
CA VAL A 110 -5.39 2.13 1.30
C VAL A 110 -6.17 1.12 2.14
N ILE A 111 -7.20 1.57 2.86
CA ILE A 111 -7.93 0.75 3.81
C ILE A 111 -9.14 0.09 3.12
N LEU A 112 -9.25 -1.23 3.27
CA LEU A 112 -10.45 -1.96 2.88
C LEU A 112 -11.26 -2.31 4.13
N GLY A 113 -12.26 -1.49 4.43
CA GLY A 113 -13.07 -1.60 5.64
C GLY A 113 -12.48 -0.81 6.81
N SER A 114 -12.73 0.50 6.82
CA SER A 114 -12.31 1.38 7.91
C SER A 114 -12.88 0.89 9.25
N THR A 115 -12.05 0.85 10.28
CA THR A 115 -12.48 0.50 11.65
C THR A 115 -13.55 1.45 12.18
N TYR A 116 -13.54 2.71 11.74
CA TYR A 116 -14.45 3.73 12.25
C TYR A 116 -15.78 3.77 11.51
N THR A 117 -15.77 3.60 10.19
CA THR A 117 -16.94 3.81 9.33
C THR A 117 -17.36 2.57 8.54
N GLY A 118 -16.48 1.57 8.43
CA GLY A 118 -16.68 0.39 7.59
C GLY A 118 -16.51 0.65 6.09
N HIS A 119 -16.26 1.89 5.66
CA HIS A 119 -16.11 2.22 4.25
C HIS A 119 -14.86 1.55 3.63
N TYR A 120 -14.95 1.23 2.35
CA TYR A 120 -13.83 0.81 1.51
C TYR A 120 -13.25 2.04 0.82
N GLU A 121 -11.96 2.25 1.00
CA GLU A 121 -11.24 3.29 0.27
C GLU A 121 -11.04 2.90 -1.20
N PRO A 122 -10.96 3.87 -2.12
CA PRO A 122 -11.02 3.64 -3.57
C PRO A 122 -9.68 3.15 -4.13
N VAL A 123 -9.39 1.86 -4.01
CA VAL A 123 -8.11 1.24 -4.45
C VAL A 123 -7.89 1.39 -5.97
N GLU A 124 -8.94 1.20 -6.79
CA GLU A 124 -8.82 1.29 -8.25
C GLU A 124 -8.51 2.73 -8.68
N GLU A 125 -9.21 3.71 -8.10
CA GLU A 125 -8.99 5.12 -8.40
C GLU A 125 -7.61 5.59 -7.93
N MET A 126 -7.15 5.14 -6.77
CA MET A 126 -5.79 5.40 -6.29
C MET A 126 -4.75 4.82 -7.26
N ALA A 127 -4.98 3.61 -7.78
CA ALA A 127 -4.09 3.02 -8.76
C ALA A 127 -4.00 3.84 -10.05
N LEU A 128 -5.13 4.39 -10.53
CA LEU A 128 -5.16 5.26 -11.71
C LEU A 128 -4.37 6.55 -11.50
N GLU A 129 -4.53 7.22 -10.36
CA GLU A 129 -3.75 8.45 -10.05
C GLU A 129 -2.24 8.14 -9.98
N LEU A 130 -1.85 7.03 -9.37
CA LEU A 130 -0.45 6.60 -9.31
C LEU A 130 0.09 6.16 -10.67
N ASP A 131 -0.75 5.62 -11.58
CA ASP A 131 -0.36 5.32 -12.95
C ASP A 131 -0.06 6.60 -13.74
N GLU A 132 -0.89 7.64 -13.58
CA GLU A 132 -0.63 8.95 -14.19
C GLU A 132 0.61 9.62 -13.59
N TYR A 133 0.83 9.49 -12.30
CA TYR A 133 2.05 9.96 -11.64
C TYR A 133 3.30 9.28 -12.23
N GLN A 134 3.27 7.95 -12.38
CA GLN A 134 4.39 7.20 -12.97
C GLN A 134 4.66 7.59 -14.41
N LYS A 135 3.62 7.81 -15.24
CA LYS A 135 3.78 8.29 -16.63
C LYS A 135 4.48 9.64 -16.68
N LYS A 136 4.19 10.54 -15.75
CA LYS A 136 4.77 11.89 -15.69
C LYS A 136 6.18 11.93 -15.14
N THR A 137 6.47 11.11 -14.15
CA THR A 137 7.71 11.21 -13.34
C THR A 137 8.67 10.04 -13.52
N GLY A 138 8.19 8.90 -14.03
CA GLY A 138 8.93 7.65 -14.07
C GLY A 138 9.02 6.91 -12.72
N HIS A 139 8.41 7.44 -11.65
CA HIS A 139 8.44 6.84 -10.32
C HIS A 139 7.26 5.89 -10.12
N ASP A 140 7.59 4.63 -9.83
CA ASP A 140 6.63 3.58 -9.54
C ASP A 140 6.39 3.51 -8.02
N VAL A 141 5.18 3.86 -7.60
CA VAL A 141 4.73 3.82 -6.20
C VAL A 141 3.65 2.75 -6.06
N PRO A 142 3.88 1.70 -5.25
CA PRO A 142 2.91 0.63 -5.06
C PRO A 142 1.82 1.01 -4.04
N ILE A 143 0.73 0.22 -4.06
CA ILE A 143 -0.31 0.25 -3.04
C ILE A 143 -0.12 -0.93 -2.08
N HIS A 144 -0.25 -0.65 -0.78
CA HIS A 144 -0.50 -1.63 0.25
C HIS A 144 -1.96 -1.54 0.70
N VAL A 145 -2.70 -2.64 0.64
CA VAL A 145 -4.09 -2.66 1.10
C VAL A 145 -4.14 -3.19 2.53
N ASP A 146 -4.59 -2.34 3.45
CA ASP A 146 -4.96 -2.78 4.80
C ASP A 146 -6.38 -3.36 4.77
N GLY A 147 -6.45 -4.66 4.66
CA GLY A 147 -7.69 -5.42 4.60
C GLY A 147 -8.06 -6.12 5.90
N ALA A 148 -7.50 -5.69 7.04
CA ALA A 148 -7.72 -6.33 8.34
C ALA A 148 -9.20 -6.58 8.65
N SER A 149 -10.08 -5.63 8.28
CA SER A 149 -11.53 -5.77 8.43
C SER A 149 -12.23 -6.28 7.18
N GLY A 150 -11.83 -5.82 5.99
CA GLY A 150 -12.60 -6.03 4.77
C GLY A 150 -12.15 -7.17 3.87
N ALA A 151 -10.88 -7.61 3.92
CA ALA A 151 -10.36 -8.55 2.93
C ALA A 151 -11.04 -9.93 2.94
N MET A 152 -11.59 -10.36 4.08
CA MET A 152 -12.35 -11.60 4.19
C MET A 152 -13.86 -11.41 3.97
N VAL A 153 -14.32 -10.16 3.89
CA VAL A 153 -15.75 -9.81 3.69
C VAL A 153 -16.03 -9.38 2.26
N ALA A 154 -15.23 -8.47 1.72
CA ALA A 154 -15.44 -7.87 0.40
C ALA A 154 -15.60 -8.89 -0.74
N PRO A 155 -14.87 -10.01 -0.81
CA PRO A 155 -15.05 -10.99 -1.88
C PRO A 155 -16.46 -11.60 -1.95
N PHE A 156 -17.18 -11.57 -0.85
CA PHE A 156 -18.53 -12.14 -0.72
C PHE A 156 -19.61 -11.07 -0.73
N ALA A 157 -19.39 -9.97 0.00
CA ALA A 157 -20.37 -8.89 0.12
C ALA A 157 -20.41 -7.97 -1.11
N THR A 158 -19.25 -7.74 -1.74
CA THR A 158 -19.09 -6.84 -2.90
C THR A 158 -18.17 -7.47 -3.96
N PRO A 159 -18.56 -8.60 -4.58
CA PRO A 159 -17.66 -9.40 -5.45
C PRO A 159 -17.16 -8.66 -6.69
N GLY A 160 -17.82 -7.58 -7.10
CA GLY A 160 -17.41 -6.73 -8.23
C GLY A 160 -16.41 -5.61 -7.86
N HIS A 161 -16.16 -5.39 -6.57
CA HIS A 161 -15.24 -4.34 -6.12
C HIS A 161 -13.78 -4.73 -6.41
N LYS A 162 -13.05 -3.85 -7.07
CA LYS A 162 -11.64 -4.07 -7.44
C LYS A 162 -10.73 -3.46 -6.40
N TRP A 163 -10.05 -4.27 -5.65
CA TRP A 163 -9.18 -3.85 -4.55
C TRP A 163 -8.00 -4.79 -4.30
N SER A 164 -8.03 -5.99 -4.88
CA SER A 164 -7.05 -7.04 -4.60
C SER A 164 -5.93 -7.06 -5.65
N PHE A 165 -5.20 -8.15 -5.77
CA PHE A 165 -4.12 -8.30 -6.75
C PHE A 165 -4.56 -8.30 -8.22
N ASP A 166 -5.87 -8.16 -8.51
CA ASP A 166 -6.37 -7.84 -9.85
C ASP A 166 -6.20 -6.35 -10.22
N VAL A 167 -5.87 -5.50 -9.26
CA VAL A 167 -5.36 -4.15 -9.48
C VAL A 167 -3.82 -4.25 -9.51
N PRO A 168 -3.15 -4.10 -10.67
CA PRO A 168 -1.72 -4.41 -10.82
C PRO A 168 -0.79 -3.64 -9.86
N ARG A 169 -1.22 -2.48 -9.39
CA ARG A 169 -0.46 -1.64 -8.47
C ARG A 169 -0.51 -2.10 -7.01
N VAL A 170 -1.44 -3.00 -6.68
CA VAL A 170 -1.49 -3.61 -5.34
C VAL A 170 -0.33 -4.60 -5.20
N ALA A 171 0.64 -4.25 -4.39
CA ALA A 171 1.86 -5.03 -4.17
C ALA A 171 1.78 -5.93 -2.93
N SER A 172 0.95 -5.57 -1.94
CA SER A 172 0.76 -6.34 -0.72
C SER A 172 -0.60 -6.06 -0.08
N ILE A 173 -1.09 -7.06 0.65
CA ILE A 173 -2.37 -7.02 1.36
C ILE A 173 -2.12 -7.67 2.72
N ASN A 174 -2.58 -7.05 3.81
CA ASN A 174 -2.76 -7.72 5.09
C ASN A 174 -4.25 -7.97 5.36
N THR A 175 -4.51 -9.00 6.16
CA THR A 175 -5.87 -9.40 6.54
C THR A 175 -5.88 -10.00 7.94
#